data_a95b2e4d4a57e9d178261f03701e55cf
#
_entry.id   a95b2e4d4a57e9d178261f03701e55cf
#
_cell.length_a   1.000
_cell.length_b   1.000
_cell.length_c   1.000
_cell.angle_alpha   90.00
_cell.angle_beta   90.00
_cell.angle_gamma   90.00
#
_symmetry.space_group_name_H-M   'P 1'
#
loop_
_entity.id
_entity.type
_entity.pdbx_description
1 polymer ?
#
loop_
_entity_poly.entity_id
_entity_poly.type
_entity_poly.pdbx_seq_one_letter_code
_entity_poly.pdbx_strand_id
1 'polypeptide(L)'
;MTPLLFTAATTTASTTAAGITATDKEACTMTLTERAAAAAELKATGQCNCTQSVVKVFEDKLPVEGDTMRMLAAGYAAGMGCMESTCGALIGAVMVAGILTEGRGTPAVARALVRSFEQRCGATICKELKGVATGVPLCPCPECVRNAVLALGLSLIHISEPTRRYAI
;
A
#
# COMPACT_ATOMS: atom_id res chain seq x y z
N MET A 1 -52.80 -28.79 -22.34
CA MET A 1 -52.21 -28.41 -21.04
C MET A 1 -51.73 -29.70 -20.36
N THR A 2 -50.45 -30.00 -20.49
CA THR A 2 -49.87 -31.26 -19.95
C THR A 2 -48.60 -30.84 -19.16
N PRO A 3 -48.47 -31.13 -17.89
CA PRO A 3 -47.27 -30.79 -17.16
C PRO A 3 -46.21 -31.89 -17.33
N LEU A 4 -45.00 -31.46 -17.70
CA LEU A 4 -43.81 -32.29 -17.75
C LEU A 4 -43.24 -32.45 -16.35
N LEU A 5 -43.22 -33.67 -15.84
CA LEU A 5 -42.51 -34.10 -14.64
C LEU A 5 -41.00 -34.15 -14.94
N PHE A 6 -40.22 -33.38 -14.19
CA PHE A 6 -38.75 -33.44 -14.19
C PHE A 6 -38.31 -34.31 -13.02
N THR A 7 -37.81 -35.51 -13.30
CA THR A 7 -37.22 -36.41 -12.31
C THR A 7 -35.79 -35.98 -12.02
N ALA A 8 -35.51 -35.63 -10.76
CA ALA A 8 -34.18 -35.34 -10.27
C ALA A 8 -33.40 -36.64 -10.01
N ALA A 9 -32.29 -36.83 -10.74
CA ALA A 9 -31.32 -37.89 -10.45
C ALA A 9 -30.33 -37.39 -9.39
N THR A 10 -30.37 -38.01 -8.22
CA THR A 10 -29.43 -37.79 -7.12
C THR A 10 -28.15 -38.59 -7.39
N THR A 11 -27.08 -37.90 -7.77
CA THR A 11 -25.74 -38.53 -7.84
C THR A 11 -24.97 -38.15 -6.58
N THR A 12 -24.81 -39.13 -5.68
CA THR A 12 -23.94 -39.03 -4.52
C THR A 12 -22.49 -39.21 -4.95
N ALA A 13 -21.70 -38.11 -5.04
CA ALA A 13 -20.26 -38.19 -5.17
C ALA A 13 -19.63 -38.13 -3.77
N SER A 14 -19.07 -39.25 -3.33
CA SER A 14 -18.23 -39.37 -2.16
C SER A 14 -16.88 -38.69 -2.45
N THR A 15 -16.63 -37.51 -1.90
CA THR A 15 -15.31 -36.87 -1.95
C THR A 15 -14.53 -37.20 -0.71
N THR A 16 -13.54 -38.06 -0.87
CA THR A 16 -12.53 -38.41 0.14
C THR A 16 -11.74 -37.16 0.50
N ALA A 17 -11.81 -36.78 1.77
CA ALA A 17 -10.99 -35.67 2.30
C ALA A 17 -9.51 -36.08 2.32
N ALA A 18 -8.74 -35.63 1.37
CA ALA A 18 -7.28 -35.66 1.45
C ALA A 18 -6.83 -34.56 2.43
N GLY A 19 -6.10 -34.99 3.46
CA GLY A 19 -5.62 -34.13 4.55
C GLY A 19 -4.73 -33.01 4.04
N ILE A 20 -5.15 -31.79 4.29
CA ILE A 20 -4.29 -30.60 4.16
C ILE A 20 -3.44 -30.57 5.43
N THR A 21 -2.18 -30.96 5.31
CA THR A 21 -1.20 -30.87 6.40
C THR A 21 -0.89 -29.40 6.67
N ALA A 22 -0.84 -29.05 7.96
CA ALA A 22 -0.69 -27.68 8.48
C ALA A 22 0.75 -27.09 8.31
N THR A 23 1.48 -27.48 7.26
CA THR A 23 2.90 -27.12 7.06
C THR A 23 3.15 -26.12 5.94
N ASP A 24 2.14 -25.64 5.21
CA ASP A 24 2.34 -24.75 4.05
C ASP A 24 1.96 -23.27 4.29
N LYS A 25 1.95 -22.80 5.54
CA LYS A 25 1.64 -21.41 5.86
C LYS A 25 2.82 -20.63 6.45
N GLU A 26 4.03 -20.92 6.03
CA GLU A 26 5.10 -19.94 6.02
C GLU A 26 4.97 -19.10 4.74
N ALA A 27 3.95 -18.28 4.69
CA ALA A 27 3.84 -17.24 3.67
C ALA A 27 5.10 -16.38 3.79
N CYS A 28 5.96 -16.44 2.78
CA CYS A 28 7.13 -15.61 2.61
C CYS A 28 6.70 -14.13 2.73
N THR A 29 6.71 -13.60 3.96
CA THR A 29 6.36 -12.21 4.22
C THR A 29 7.50 -11.35 3.73
N MET A 30 7.24 -10.60 2.64
CA MET A 30 8.22 -9.65 2.10
C MET A 30 8.75 -8.74 3.20
N THR A 31 10.06 -8.60 3.26
CA THR A 31 10.74 -7.60 4.10
C THR A 31 10.38 -6.18 3.63
N LEU A 32 10.58 -5.19 4.47
CA LEU A 32 10.34 -3.79 4.10
C LEU A 32 11.17 -3.36 2.88
N THR A 33 12.40 -3.82 2.78
CA THR A 33 13.30 -3.50 1.66
C THR A 33 12.81 -4.14 0.35
N GLU A 34 12.34 -5.37 0.39
CA GLU A 34 11.74 -6.04 -0.77
C GLU A 34 10.45 -5.35 -1.21
N ARG A 35 9.58 -4.95 -0.27
CA ARG A 35 8.38 -4.15 -0.58
C ARG A 35 8.74 -2.84 -1.26
N ALA A 36 9.76 -2.14 -0.75
CA ALA A 36 10.22 -0.87 -1.32
C ALA A 36 10.77 -1.04 -2.75
N ALA A 37 11.51 -2.12 -3.00
CA ALA A 37 12.01 -2.45 -4.34
C ALA A 37 10.87 -2.81 -5.29
N ALA A 38 9.95 -3.68 -4.87
CA ALA A 38 8.79 -4.10 -5.67
C ALA A 38 7.88 -2.91 -6.01
N ALA A 39 7.61 -2.01 -5.05
CA ALA A 39 6.80 -0.83 -5.28
C ALA A 39 7.45 0.12 -6.32
N ALA A 40 8.77 0.33 -6.23
CA ALA A 40 9.51 1.14 -7.20
C ALA A 40 9.44 0.52 -8.60
N GLU A 41 9.56 -0.79 -8.72
CA GLU A 41 9.46 -1.52 -9.99
C GLU A 41 8.06 -1.41 -10.61
N LEU A 42 6.99 -1.59 -9.82
CA LEU A 42 5.61 -1.39 -10.28
C LEU A 42 5.40 0.01 -10.86
N LYS A 43 6.05 1.03 -10.26
CA LYS A 43 6.00 2.39 -10.77
C LYS A 43 6.86 2.59 -12.01
N ALA A 44 8.05 2.01 -12.05
CA ALA A 44 8.99 2.15 -13.17
C ALA A 44 8.45 1.51 -14.45
N THR A 45 7.81 0.34 -14.33
CA THR A 45 7.20 -0.40 -15.44
C THR A 45 5.83 0.14 -15.88
N GLY A 46 5.25 1.09 -15.13
CA GLY A 46 3.94 1.66 -15.45
C GLY A 46 2.75 0.77 -15.10
N GLN A 47 2.97 -0.36 -14.42
CA GLN A 47 1.90 -1.28 -13.99
C GLN A 47 0.95 -0.62 -12.97
N CYS A 48 1.51 0.26 -12.13
CA CYS A 48 0.77 1.01 -11.13
C CYS A 48 1.15 2.49 -11.17
N ASN A 49 0.23 3.37 -10.77
CA ASN A 49 0.58 4.75 -10.49
C ASN A 49 1.34 4.88 -9.15
N CYS A 50 1.85 6.07 -8.81
CA CYS A 50 2.69 6.26 -7.62
C CYS A 50 1.97 5.89 -6.30
N THR A 51 0.69 6.21 -6.16
CA THR A 51 -0.11 5.86 -4.98
C THR A 51 -0.43 4.37 -4.94
N GLN A 52 -0.88 3.82 -6.07
CA GLN A 52 -1.21 2.41 -6.21
C GLN A 52 0.01 1.50 -5.96
N SER A 53 1.20 1.89 -6.40
CA SER A 53 2.43 1.11 -6.19
C SER A 53 2.74 0.90 -4.70
N VAL A 54 2.54 1.94 -3.88
CA VAL A 54 2.74 1.84 -2.43
C VAL A 54 1.68 0.95 -1.79
N VAL A 55 0.41 1.17 -2.12
CA VAL A 55 -0.70 0.39 -1.54
C VAL A 55 -0.58 -1.09 -1.91
N LYS A 56 -0.25 -1.40 -3.17
CA LYS A 56 -0.16 -2.76 -3.72
C LYS A 56 0.80 -3.66 -2.92
N VAL A 57 1.94 -3.15 -2.53
CA VAL A 57 2.95 -3.97 -1.80
C VAL A 57 2.60 -4.22 -0.34
N PHE A 58 1.50 -3.68 0.15
CA PHE A 58 0.98 -3.94 1.49
C PHE A 58 -0.37 -4.66 1.49
N GLU A 59 -0.91 -5.08 0.35
CA GLU A 59 -2.22 -5.75 0.26
C GLU A 59 -2.35 -6.94 1.22
N ASP A 60 -1.28 -7.70 1.42
CA ASP A 60 -1.22 -8.83 2.35
C ASP A 60 -1.38 -8.45 3.83
N LYS A 61 -1.24 -7.16 4.16
CA LYS A 61 -1.37 -6.61 5.52
C LYS A 61 -2.67 -5.83 5.74
N LEU A 62 -3.43 -5.58 4.67
CA LEU A 62 -4.61 -4.74 4.75
C LEU A 62 -5.89 -5.60 4.78
N PRO A 63 -6.83 -5.34 5.70
CA PRO A 63 -8.13 -6.03 5.76
C PRO A 63 -9.13 -5.47 4.72
N VAL A 64 -8.64 -4.93 3.61
CA VAL A 64 -9.42 -4.31 2.53
C VAL A 64 -9.05 -4.98 1.22
N GLU A 65 -10.04 -5.27 0.40
CA GLU A 65 -9.84 -5.89 -0.91
C GLU A 65 -8.95 -5.03 -1.81
N GLY A 66 -7.96 -5.67 -2.46
CA GLY A 66 -6.94 -5.00 -3.26
C GLY A 66 -7.51 -4.14 -4.39
N ASP A 67 -8.56 -4.59 -5.06
CA ASP A 67 -9.22 -3.80 -6.12
C ASP A 67 -9.88 -2.53 -5.57
N THR A 68 -10.51 -2.60 -4.40
CA THR A 68 -11.07 -1.43 -3.72
C THR A 68 -9.97 -0.43 -3.39
N MET A 69 -8.86 -0.89 -2.82
CA MET A 69 -7.72 -0.02 -2.52
C MET A 69 -7.09 0.57 -3.79
N ARG A 70 -6.99 -0.19 -4.86
CA ARG A 70 -6.49 0.28 -6.16
C ARG A 70 -7.37 1.38 -6.73
N MET A 71 -8.69 1.25 -6.66
CA MET A 71 -9.64 2.27 -7.10
C MET A 71 -9.54 3.54 -6.24
N LEU A 72 -9.52 3.42 -4.91
CA LEU A 72 -9.34 4.55 -4.00
C LEU A 72 -8.03 5.31 -4.23
N ALA A 73 -6.95 4.61 -4.55
CA ALA A 73 -5.64 5.18 -4.80
C ALA A 73 -5.48 5.84 -6.19
N ALA A 74 -6.42 5.59 -7.12
CA ALA A 74 -6.25 5.98 -8.52
C ALA A 74 -6.14 7.50 -8.73
N GLY A 75 -6.98 8.28 -8.02
CA GLY A 75 -7.07 9.73 -8.20
C GLY A 75 -5.93 10.55 -7.61
N TYR A 76 -5.08 9.95 -6.78
CA TYR A 76 -3.98 10.67 -6.11
C TYR A 76 -2.67 10.69 -6.91
N ALA A 77 -2.63 10.03 -8.06
CA ALA A 77 -1.48 10.04 -8.94
C ALA A 77 -1.11 11.47 -9.40
N ALA A 78 0.18 11.70 -9.63
CA ALA A 78 0.71 12.97 -10.13
C ALA A 78 0.24 14.20 -9.30
N GLY A 79 0.24 14.07 -7.97
CA GLY A 79 -0.21 15.14 -7.09
C GLY A 79 -1.65 15.57 -7.41
N MET A 80 -2.57 14.61 -7.36
CA MET A 80 -4.00 14.75 -7.71
C MET A 80 -4.24 15.21 -9.16
N GLY A 81 -3.42 14.70 -10.09
CA GLY A 81 -3.53 14.96 -11.52
C GLY A 81 -2.96 16.30 -11.98
N CYS A 82 -2.72 17.25 -11.09
CA CYS A 82 -2.26 18.62 -11.44
C CYS A 82 -0.84 18.97 -10.99
N MET A 83 -0.15 18.05 -10.29
CA MET A 83 1.18 18.22 -9.70
C MET A 83 1.29 19.28 -8.59
N GLU A 84 0.22 19.97 -8.26
CA GLU A 84 0.18 21.03 -7.24
C GLU A 84 0.03 20.48 -5.80
N SER A 85 -0.33 19.21 -5.66
CA SER A 85 -0.58 18.58 -4.37
C SER A 85 0.58 17.69 -3.92
N THR A 86 0.45 17.16 -2.71
CA THR A 86 1.39 16.19 -2.10
C THR A 86 1.65 15.01 -3.04
N CYS A 87 2.87 14.50 -3.02
CA CYS A 87 3.27 13.34 -3.81
C CYS A 87 2.36 12.13 -3.54
N GLY A 88 1.83 11.52 -4.60
CA GLY A 88 0.94 10.37 -4.49
C GLY A 88 1.55 9.16 -3.78
N ALA A 89 2.87 8.98 -3.85
CA ALA A 89 3.56 7.93 -3.10
C ALA A 89 3.44 8.16 -1.59
N LEU A 90 3.62 9.40 -1.14
CA LEU A 90 3.46 9.77 0.27
C LEU A 90 2.00 9.61 0.72
N ILE A 91 1.04 10.00 -0.12
CA ILE A 91 -0.39 9.79 0.16
C ILE A 91 -0.69 8.29 0.31
N GLY A 92 -0.17 7.43 -0.58
CA GLY A 92 -0.33 5.98 -0.48
C GLY A 92 0.21 5.41 0.84
N ALA A 93 1.36 5.90 1.30
CA ALA A 93 1.92 5.49 2.59
C ALA A 93 1.04 5.93 3.78
N VAL A 94 0.45 7.13 3.71
CA VAL A 94 -0.50 7.61 4.75
C VAL A 94 -1.80 6.80 4.73
N MET A 95 -2.31 6.40 3.56
CA MET A 95 -3.48 5.51 3.44
C MET A 95 -3.22 4.16 4.12
N VAL A 96 -2.09 3.52 3.82
CA VAL A 96 -1.67 2.26 4.47
C VAL A 96 -1.54 2.46 5.98
N ALA A 97 -0.89 3.53 6.44
CA ALA A 97 -0.76 3.85 7.86
C ALA A 97 -2.13 3.98 8.54
N GLY A 98 -3.08 4.67 7.90
CA GLY A 98 -4.44 4.85 8.40
C GLY A 98 -5.15 3.53 8.67
N ILE A 99 -5.03 2.58 7.75
CA ILE A 99 -5.64 1.25 7.90
C ILE A 99 -4.93 0.45 8.99
N LEU A 100 -3.59 0.40 8.98
CA LEU A 100 -2.81 -0.36 9.95
C LEU A 100 -2.95 0.17 11.40
N THR A 101 -3.25 1.45 11.57
CA THR A 101 -3.54 2.05 12.87
C THR A 101 -5.02 2.02 13.24
N GLU A 102 -5.88 1.51 12.37
CA GLU A 102 -7.34 1.54 12.52
C GLU A 102 -7.86 2.97 12.77
N GLY A 103 -7.22 3.96 12.14
CA GLY A 103 -7.50 5.39 12.34
C GLY A 103 -6.98 5.99 13.65
N ARG A 104 -6.45 5.18 14.56
CA ARG A 104 -6.01 5.64 15.89
C ARG A 104 -4.60 6.22 15.84
N GLY A 105 -4.45 7.49 16.20
CA GLY A 105 -3.15 8.17 16.19
C GLY A 105 -2.56 8.42 14.81
N THR A 106 -3.29 8.12 13.74
CA THR A 106 -2.84 8.28 12.34
C THR A 106 -2.25 9.67 12.03
N PRO A 107 -2.76 10.80 12.53
CA PRO A 107 -2.15 12.11 12.27
C PRO A 107 -0.71 12.25 12.80
N ALA A 108 -0.38 11.60 13.91
CA ALA A 108 0.99 11.60 14.43
C ALA A 108 1.92 10.78 13.54
N VAL A 109 1.46 9.62 13.06
CA VAL A 109 2.17 8.77 12.10
C VAL A 109 2.37 9.49 10.78
N ALA A 110 1.32 10.11 10.24
CA ALA A 110 1.39 10.87 9.00
C ALA A 110 2.42 12.01 9.09
N ARG A 111 2.48 12.71 10.23
CA ARG A 111 3.50 13.74 10.46
C ARG A 111 4.92 13.18 10.43
N ALA A 112 5.15 12.01 11.04
CA ALA A 112 6.45 11.34 11.01
C ALA A 112 6.80 10.88 9.59
N LEU A 113 5.84 10.33 8.86
CA LEU A 113 5.96 9.95 7.44
C LEU A 113 6.37 11.14 6.57
N VAL A 114 5.67 12.27 6.69
CA VAL A 114 5.96 13.49 5.92
C VAL A 114 7.40 13.94 6.15
N ARG A 115 7.83 14.02 7.40
CA ARG A 115 9.21 14.41 7.76
C ARG A 115 10.25 13.45 7.20
N SER A 116 10.04 12.13 7.39
CA SER A 116 10.96 11.12 6.89
C SER A 116 11.05 11.10 5.36
N PHE A 117 9.92 11.28 4.69
CA PHE A 117 9.86 11.36 3.23
C PHE A 117 10.58 12.61 2.71
N GLU A 118 10.33 13.78 3.31
CA GLU A 118 10.96 15.03 2.95
C GLU A 118 12.48 14.97 3.10
N GLN A 119 12.98 14.40 4.20
CA GLN A 119 14.42 14.18 4.42
C GLN A 119 15.06 13.31 3.34
N ARG A 120 14.33 12.33 2.79
CA ARG A 120 14.81 11.40 1.77
C ARG A 120 14.69 11.93 0.35
N CYS A 121 13.63 12.68 0.06
CA CYS A 121 13.29 13.11 -1.30
C CYS A 121 13.52 14.60 -1.55
N GLY A 122 13.73 15.40 -0.49
CA GLY A 122 14.00 16.84 -0.56
C GLY A 122 12.76 17.73 -0.62
N ALA A 123 11.57 17.17 -0.88
CA ALA A 123 10.31 17.89 -0.93
C ALA A 123 9.13 16.93 -0.74
N THR A 124 7.92 17.48 -0.59
CA THR A 124 6.68 16.68 -0.48
C THR A 124 5.70 16.95 -1.62
N ILE A 125 5.82 18.07 -2.31
CA ILE A 125 4.93 18.49 -3.39
C ILE A 125 5.38 17.89 -4.72
N CYS A 126 4.42 17.36 -5.49
CA CYS A 126 4.72 16.59 -6.69
C CYS A 126 5.51 17.40 -7.74
N LYS A 127 5.14 18.66 -7.99
CA LYS A 127 5.84 19.52 -8.95
C LYS A 127 7.29 19.81 -8.58
N GLU A 128 7.58 19.95 -7.28
CA GLU A 128 8.93 20.17 -6.77
C GLU A 128 9.80 18.94 -6.99
N LEU A 129 9.28 17.77 -6.59
CA LEU A 129 9.95 16.48 -6.78
C LEU A 129 10.22 16.18 -8.27
N LYS A 130 9.31 16.57 -9.15
CA LYS A 130 9.47 16.41 -10.60
C LYS A 130 10.34 17.46 -11.24
N GLY A 131 10.73 18.49 -10.52
CA GLY A 131 11.57 19.58 -11.03
C GLY A 131 10.89 20.39 -12.11
N VAL A 132 9.57 20.63 -12.02
CA VAL A 132 8.81 21.36 -13.04
C VAL A 132 9.40 22.75 -13.29
N ALA A 133 9.86 23.43 -12.23
CA ALA A 133 10.48 24.76 -12.34
C ALA A 133 11.93 24.71 -12.80
N THR A 134 12.66 23.62 -12.59
CA THR A 134 14.10 23.51 -12.82
C THR A 134 14.45 22.70 -14.07
N GLY A 135 13.51 21.91 -14.59
CA GLY A 135 13.74 20.94 -15.66
C GLY A 135 14.49 19.67 -15.21
N VAL A 136 14.93 19.61 -13.94
CA VAL A 136 15.65 18.44 -13.37
C VAL A 136 14.88 17.88 -12.19
N PRO A 137 14.48 16.59 -12.24
CA PRO A 137 13.79 15.97 -11.12
C PRO A 137 14.65 15.95 -9.85
N LEU A 138 14.10 16.46 -8.75
CA LEU A 138 14.72 16.39 -7.43
C LEU A 138 14.73 14.93 -6.91
N CYS A 139 13.63 14.23 -7.10
CA CYS A 139 13.49 12.81 -6.77
C CYS A 139 12.63 12.13 -7.86
N PRO A 140 13.16 11.16 -8.62
CA PRO A 140 12.40 10.42 -9.62
C PRO A 140 11.22 9.65 -9.00
N CYS A 141 10.10 9.52 -9.74
CA CYS A 141 8.89 8.89 -9.20
C CYS A 141 9.10 7.47 -8.62
N PRO A 142 9.89 6.56 -9.23
CA PRO A 142 10.18 5.27 -8.61
C PRO A 142 10.91 5.40 -7.27
N GLU A 143 11.83 6.36 -7.14
CA GLU A 143 12.54 6.62 -5.88
C GLU A 143 11.62 7.27 -4.84
N CYS A 144 10.70 8.15 -5.23
CA CYS A 144 9.66 8.65 -4.33
C CYS A 144 8.82 7.50 -3.77
N VAL A 145 8.45 6.53 -4.60
CA VAL A 145 7.68 5.34 -4.19
C VAL A 145 8.50 4.48 -3.23
N ARG A 146 9.76 4.18 -3.56
CA ARG A 146 10.69 3.45 -2.68
C ARG A 146 10.81 4.12 -1.30
N ASN A 147 11.06 5.41 -1.30
CA ASN A 147 11.26 6.19 -0.08
C ASN A 147 9.99 6.31 0.77
N ALA A 148 8.81 6.35 0.16
CA ALA A 148 7.54 6.35 0.86
C ALA A 148 7.31 5.03 1.62
N VAL A 149 7.62 3.88 0.99
CA VAL A 149 7.54 2.55 1.65
C VAL A 149 8.53 2.46 2.80
N LEU A 150 9.78 2.89 2.62
CA LEU A 150 10.79 2.89 3.68
C LEU A 150 10.42 3.82 4.85
N ALA A 151 9.89 5.01 4.55
CA ALA A 151 9.42 5.96 5.57
C ALA A 151 8.25 5.38 6.39
N LEU A 152 7.33 4.65 5.74
CA LEU A 152 6.23 3.98 6.41
C LEU A 152 6.73 2.93 7.41
N GLY A 153 7.67 2.08 7.01
CA GLY A 153 8.23 1.06 7.90
C GLY A 153 8.85 1.65 9.17
N LEU A 154 9.64 2.71 9.02
CA LEU A 154 10.25 3.42 10.16
C LEU A 154 9.21 4.04 11.09
N SER A 155 8.14 4.61 10.52
CA SER A 155 7.07 5.23 11.29
C SER A 155 6.24 4.20 12.06
N LEU A 156 6.05 3.00 11.52
CA LEU A 156 5.34 1.91 12.18
C LEU A 156 6.12 1.31 13.36
N ILE A 157 7.45 1.25 13.29
CA ILE A 157 8.30 0.80 14.39
C ILE A 157 8.10 1.71 15.61
N HIS A 158 7.98 3.03 15.43
CA HIS A 158 7.73 3.97 16.50
C HIS A 158 6.33 3.85 17.13
N ILE A 159 5.36 3.26 16.43
CA ILE A 159 4.00 3.01 16.97
C ILE A 159 3.99 1.77 17.85
N SER A 160 4.81 0.78 17.56
CA SER A 160 4.92 -0.45 18.35
C SER A 160 5.61 -0.23 19.72
N GLU A 161 6.13 0.97 19.98
CA GLU A 161 6.67 1.39 21.28
C GLU A 161 5.85 2.55 21.92
N PRO A 162 4.56 2.38 22.28
CA PRO A 162 3.73 3.52 22.69
C PRO A 162 3.77 3.89 24.16
N THR A 163 4.59 3.31 25.02
CA THR A 163 4.35 3.48 26.48
C THR A 163 5.53 3.92 27.33
N ARG A 164 6.64 4.37 26.77
CA ARG A 164 7.80 4.71 27.63
C ARG A 164 8.07 6.20 27.83
N ARG A 165 7.26 7.14 27.30
CA ARG A 165 7.57 8.59 27.39
C ARG A 165 6.48 9.49 27.96
N TYR A 166 5.39 8.99 28.50
CA TYR A 166 4.39 9.81 29.21
C TYR A 166 4.08 9.26 30.60
N ALA A 167 5.10 8.81 31.32
CA ALA A 167 5.05 8.61 32.76
C ALA A 167 6.04 9.60 33.41
N ILE A 168 5.62 10.84 33.53
CA ILE A 168 6.09 11.84 34.52
C ILE A 168 4.86 12.59 35.01
#